data_5b8a137ef5237c6e83ebf9aed861b414
#
_entry.id   5b8a137ef5237c6e83ebf9aed861b414
#
_cell.length_a   1.000
_cell.length_b   1.000
_cell.length_c   1.000
_cell.angle_alpha   90.00
_cell.angle_beta   90.00
_cell.angle_gamma   90.00
#
_symmetry.space_group_name_H-M   'P 1'
#
loop_
_entity.id
_entity.type
_entity.pdbx_description
1 polymer ?
#
loop_
_entity_poly.entity_id
_entity_poly.type
_entity_poly.pdbx_seq_one_letter_code
_entity_poly.pdbx_strand_id
1 'polypeptide(L)'
;MKKKIFILSAAVLLLSAATSGQQYNQDYLDSLIQNKVQPLISRNSKFVLTGYTTAGAKFAKDDTKFNGFSINPILLWKPSEKIFVEAELETELEGNETVINLEYANVSYFLNKYITFRAGKFLSPYGIFQDRLHPAWINKLPTAPPGYGHDGVGPSAELGFDIRGGIPLGSAKMNYSIYVSNGPVLNTGVDEPGEEGMLSYENADDNNNNKTFGGRIGFLPFSNSSLEIGGSWQLAKPGDKGSVYENLKTQQYALDLTYVKQLDFIKGLFDVKAQWNWVNVDKADYKDPDDPTGTTTYTFDNKRNSVFAQAAYRPSMSPSKFLKKTELVFRYAGLNPPSDSKEPDKIKQYTYGLNYWINWRTAIKLAYQSQENNNAFLVQFAVGF
;
A
#
# COMPACT_ATOMS: atom_id res chain seq x y z
N MET A 1 -19.82 -17.30 22.10
CA MET A 1 -19.43 -16.61 20.85
C MET A 1 -18.91 -15.17 21.03
N LYS A 2 -19.55 -14.30 21.83
CA LYS A 2 -19.12 -12.89 22.01
C LYS A 2 -17.70 -12.69 22.60
N LYS A 3 -17.21 -13.57 23.44
CA LYS A 3 -15.85 -13.49 24.02
C LYS A 3 -14.73 -13.82 23.02
N LYS A 4 -14.97 -14.71 22.04
CA LYS A 4 -13.96 -15.11 21.05
C LYS A 4 -13.65 -14.03 20.01
N ILE A 5 -14.66 -13.21 19.63
CA ILE A 5 -14.51 -12.11 18.67
C ILE A 5 -13.65 -10.97 19.25
N PHE A 6 -13.80 -10.67 20.55
CA PHE A 6 -13.04 -9.61 21.22
C PHE A 6 -11.53 -9.89 21.31
N ILE A 7 -11.16 -11.14 21.29
CA ILE A 7 -9.80 -11.65 21.48
C ILE A 7 -9.00 -11.66 20.20
N LEU A 8 -9.66 -12.01 19.10
CA LEU A 8 -9.11 -11.91 17.75
C LEU A 8 -8.64 -10.48 17.45
N SER A 9 -9.38 -9.50 17.97
CA SER A 9 -9.10 -8.09 17.88
C SER A 9 -7.79 -7.66 18.56
N ALA A 10 -7.40 -8.32 19.64
CA ALA A 10 -6.20 -7.97 20.39
C ALA A 10 -4.90 -8.51 19.74
N ALA A 11 -4.94 -9.65 19.07
CA ALA A 11 -3.76 -10.21 18.40
C ALA A 11 -3.36 -9.42 17.14
N VAL A 12 -4.35 -8.89 16.39
CA VAL A 12 -4.11 -7.99 15.25
C VAL A 12 -3.60 -6.61 15.72
N LEU A 13 -4.02 -6.15 16.92
CA LEU A 13 -3.47 -4.94 17.56
C LEU A 13 -1.95 -5.01 17.77
N LEU A 14 -1.43 -6.18 18.08
CA LEU A 14 -0.01 -6.34 18.38
C LEU A 14 0.87 -6.36 17.13
N LEU A 15 0.35 -6.86 16.02
CA LEU A 15 1.04 -6.80 14.72
C LEU A 15 1.01 -5.38 14.12
N SER A 16 -0.11 -4.64 14.28
CA SER A 16 -0.22 -3.26 13.79
C SER A 16 0.44 -2.24 14.73
N ALA A 17 0.49 -2.48 16.05
CA ALA A 17 1.19 -1.61 17.00
C ALA A 17 2.71 -1.62 16.81
N ALA A 18 3.28 -2.73 16.32
CA ALA A 18 4.68 -2.78 15.93
C ALA A 18 5.00 -1.89 14.72
N THR A 19 4.00 -1.55 13.90
CA THR A 19 4.15 -0.70 12.72
C THR A 19 3.72 0.75 12.93
N SER A 20 2.93 1.06 13.99
CA SER A 20 2.30 2.39 14.15
C SER A 20 2.99 3.35 15.10
N GLY A 21 4.15 3.01 15.66
CA GLY A 21 4.94 3.94 16.51
C GLY A 21 4.22 4.49 17.75
N GLN A 22 3.10 3.87 18.16
CA GLN A 22 2.45 4.24 19.42
C GLN A 22 3.28 3.68 20.59
N GLN A 23 3.86 4.59 21.36
CA GLN A 23 4.55 4.27 22.60
C GLN A 23 3.52 3.85 23.67
N TYR A 24 3.02 2.61 23.58
CA TYR A 24 2.39 1.97 24.73
C TYR A 24 3.50 1.53 25.67
N ASN A 25 3.27 1.70 26.97
CA ASN A 25 4.16 1.16 28.00
C ASN A 25 4.34 -0.35 27.72
N GLN A 26 5.59 -0.76 27.49
CA GLN A 26 5.96 -2.13 27.12
C GLN A 26 5.40 -3.14 28.15
N ASP A 27 5.46 -2.79 29.43
CA ASP A 27 4.96 -3.60 30.54
C ASP A 27 3.43 -3.77 30.48
N TYR A 28 2.70 -2.74 30.03
CA TYR A 28 1.24 -2.84 29.85
C TYR A 28 0.88 -3.72 28.66
N LEU A 29 1.61 -3.62 27.56
CA LEU A 29 1.45 -4.49 26.38
C LEU A 29 1.79 -5.94 26.72
N ASP A 30 2.90 -6.18 27.42
CA ASP A 30 3.30 -7.51 27.85
C ASP A 30 2.29 -8.11 28.84
N SER A 31 1.73 -7.32 29.76
CA SER A 31 0.67 -7.75 30.66
C SER A 31 -0.64 -8.06 29.94
N LEU A 32 -1.02 -7.30 28.92
CA LEU A 32 -2.16 -7.59 28.07
C LEU A 32 -1.97 -8.87 27.26
N ILE A 33 -0.76 -9.07 26.71
CA ILE A 33 -0.39 -10.29 25.98
C ILE A 33 -0.45 -11.50 26.91
N GLN A 34 0.22 -11.45 28.04
CA GLN A 34 0.30 -12.58 28.97
C GLN A 34 -1.03 -12.90 29.66
N ASN A 35 -1.78 -11.88 30.09
CA ASN A 35 -2.96 -12.09 30.91
C ASN A 35 -4.27 -12.16 30.13
N LYS A 36 -4.35 -11.58 28.92
CA LYS A 36 -5.58 -11.54 28.13
C LYS A 36 -5.49 -12.22 26.76
N VAL A 37 -4.35 -12.22 26.13
CA VAL A 37 -4.17 -12.78 24.78
C VAL A 37 -3.68 -14.22 24.84
N GLN A 38 -2.65 -14.53 25.62
CA GLN A 38 -2.13 -15.90 25.74
C GLN A 38 -3.16 -16.96 26.22
N PRO A 39 -4.04 -16.70 27.20
CA PRO A 39 -5.05 -17.68 27.58
C PRO A 39 -6.14 -17.92 26.54
N LEU A 40 -6.22 -17.04 25.55
CA LEU A 40 -7.27 -16.99 24.55
C LEU A 40 -6.81 -17.50 23.19
N ILE A 41 -5.50 -17.50 22.96
CA ILE A 41 -4.85 -18.28 21.90
C ILE A 41 -4.80 -19.72 22.43
N SER A 42 -5.95 -20.42 22.36
CA SER A 42 -5.95 -21.84 22.67
C SER A 42 -4.85 -22.49 21.83
N ARG A 43 -4.09 -23.43 22.41
CA ARG A 43 -2.99 -24.16 21.73
C ARG A 43 -3.38 -24.78 20.39
N ASN A 44 -4.67 -24.81 20.05
CA ASN A 44 -5.24 -25.45 18.86
C ASN A 44 -5.87 -24.49 17.85
N SER A 45 -6.05 -23.19 18.14
CA SER A 45 -6.66 -22.25 17.18
C SER A 45 -5.59 -21.38 16.53
N LYS A 46 -4.92 -21.96 15.55
CA LYS A 46 -3.85 -21.31 14.75
C LYS A 46 -4.40 -20.51 13.57
N PHE A 47 -5.71 -20.25 13.56
CA PHE A 47 -6.40 -19.62 12.44
C PHE A 47 -7.15 -18.38 12.90
N VAL A 48 -7.01 -17.29 12.15
CA VAL A 48 -7.68 -16.00 12.37
C VAL A 48 -8.28 -15.55 11.06
N LEU A 49 -9.57 -15.22 11.08
CA LEU A 49 -10.22 -14.48 10.02
C LEU A 49 -10.46 -13.04 10.52
N THR A 50 -9.95 -12.08 9.82
CA THR A 50 -10.08 -10.63 10.08
C THR A 50 -10.30 -9.94 8.74
N GLY A 51 -10.26 -8.62 8.70
CA GLY A 51 -10.40 -7.88 7.45
C GLY A 51 -10.93 -6.47 7.68
N TYR A 52 -11.41 -5.87 6.60
CA TYR A 52 -12.03 -4.57 6.66
C TYR A 52 -13.13 -4.43 5.60
N THR A 53 -13.99 -3.46 5.82
CA THR A 53 -15.07 -3.10 4.88
C THR A 53 -15.17 -1.59 4.79
N THR A 54 -15.59 -1.12 3.63
CA THR A 54 -15.81 0.30 3.38
C THR A 54 -17.16 0.56 2.75
N ALA A 55 -17.66 1.78 2.95
CA ALA A 55 -18.78 2.34 2.23
C ALA A 55 -18.56 3.85 2.10
N GLY A 56 -18.88 4.44 0.96
CA GLY A 56 -18.59 5.84 0.73
C GLY A 56 -19.53 6.53 -0.25
N ALA A 57 -19.26 7.82 -0.43
CA ALA A 57 -19.91 8.66 -1.42
C ALA A 57 -18.93 9.71 -1.96
N LYS A 58 -19.06 10.00 -3.23
CA LYS A 58 -18.37 11.07 -3.95
C LYS A 58 -19.37 12.11 -4.40
N PHE A 59 -19.08 13.37 -4.13
CA PHE A 59 -19.84 14.54 -4.56
C PHE A 59 -18.93 15.43 -5.41
N ALA A 60 -19.05 15.35 -6.71
CA ALA A 60 -18.35 16.19 -7.67
C ALA A 60 -19.39 16.88 -8.58
N LYS A 61 -18.95 17.87 -9.36
CA LYS A 61 -19.85 18.68 -10.18
C LYS A 61 -20.74 17.84 -11.10
N ASP A 62 -20.16 16.84 -11.78
CA ASP A 62 -20.85 16.05 -12.79
C ASP A 62 -20.83 14.53 -12.47
N ASP A 63 -20.32 14.15 -11.28
CA ASP A 63 -20.18 12.75 -10.85
C ASP A 63 -20.48 12.64 -9.35
N THR A 64 -21.77 12.59 -9.01
CA THR A 64 -22.24 12.37 -7.64
C THR A 64 -22.78 10.95 -7.52
N LYS A 65 -22.12 10.14 -6.68
CA LYS A 65 -22.50 8.73 -6.51
C LYS A 65 -22.11 8.17 -5.15
N PHE A 66 -22.82 7.15 -4.72
CA PHE A 66 -22.35 6.24 -3.70
C PHE A 66 -21.32 5.30 -4.31
N ASN A 67 -20.17 5.13 -3.66
CA ASN A 67 -19.06 4.33 -4.17
C ASN A 67 -18.19 3.79 -3.04
N GLY A 68 -17.14 3.05 -3.41
CA GLY A 68 -16.16 2.52 -2.46
C GLY A 68 -16.76 1.50 -1.51
N PHE A 69 -17.72 0.70 -1.98
CA PHE A 69 -18.23 -0.45 -1.24
C PHE A 69 -17.28 -1.61 -1.44
N SER A 70 -16.63 -2.04 -0.36
CA SER A 70 -15.77 -3.20 -0.38
C SER A 70 -15.91 -4.03 0.88
N ILE A 71 -15.58 -5.31 0.77
CA ILE A 71 -15.35 -6.21 1.90
C ILE A 71 -14.13 -7.06 1.62
N ASN A 72 -13.11 -6.94 2.47
CA ASN A 72 -11.78 -7.49 2.25
C ASN A 72 -11.43 -8.43 3.41
N PRO A 73 -11.83 -9.71 3.35
CA PRO A 73 -11.47 -10.70 4.35
C PRO A 73 -9.99 -11.07 4.25
N ILE A 74 -9.32 -11.08 5.40
CA ILE A 74 -7.92 -11.48 5.56
C ILE A 74 -7.88 -12.76 6.38
N LEU A 75 -7.27 -13.78 5.80
CA LEU A 75 -7.03 -15.07 6.40
C LEU A 75 -5.61 -15.13 6.93
N LEU A 76 -5.44 -15.41 8.21
CA LEU A 76 -4.15 -15.60 8.86
C LEU A 76 -4.11 -17.00 9.49
N TRP A 77 -3.10 -17.79 9.12
CA TRP A 77 -2.94 -19.14 9.61
C TRP A 77 -1.50 -19.41 10.02
N LYS A 78 -1.31 -19.89 11.26
CA LYS A 78 0.01 -20.25 11.81
C LYS A 78 0.04 -21.75 12.08
N PRO A 79 0.35 -22.61 11.08
CA PRO A 79 0.39 -24.07 11.24
C PRO A 79 1.53 -24.54 12.17
N SER A 80 2.59 -23.76 12.31
CA SER A 80 3.69 -24.05 13.24
C SER A 80 4.33 -22.75 13.74
N GLU A 81 5.28 -22.85 14.69
CA GLU A 81 6.00 -21.67 15.19
C GLU A 81 6.86 -20.99 14.11
N LYS A 82 7.19 -21.71 13.04
CA LYS A 82 8.06 -21.21 11.97
C LYS A 82 7.33 -20.90 10.66
N ILE A 83 6.06 -21.28 10.54
CA ILE A 83 5.30 -21.10 9.29
C ILE A 83 4.11 -20.20 9.56
N PHE A 84 3.92 -19.22 8.70
CA PHE A 84 2.77 -18.33 8.68
C PHE A 84 2.23 -18.22 7.26
N VAL A 85 0.93 -18.32 7.13
CA VAL A 85 0.19 -18.20 5.87
C VAL A 85 -0.76 -17.03 6.00
N GLU A 86 -0.78 -16.17 5.01
CA GLU A 86 -1.72 -15.06 4.93
C GLU A 86 -2.29 -14.93 3.52
N ALA A 87 -3.56 -14.56 3.45
CA ALA A 87 -4.23 -14.26 2.19
C ALA A 87 -5.29 -13.17 2.42
N GLU A 88 -5.44 -12.28 1.45
CA GLU A 88 -6.49 -11.27 1.39
C GLU A 88 -7.24 -11.39 0.08
N LEU A 89 -8.58 -11.41 0.17
CA LEU A 89 -9.46 -11.22 -0.97
C LEU A 89 -9.98 -9.79 -0.94
N GLU A 90 -9.84 -9.07 -2.02
CA GLU A 90 -10.47 -7.79 -2.24
C GLU A 90 -11.77 -8.00 -3.01
N THR A 91 -12.88 -7.54 -2.44
CA THR A 91 -14.20 -7.64 -3.08
C THR A 91 -14.79 -6.25 -3.17
N GLU A 92 -14.98 -5.77 -4.38
CA GLU A 92 -15.46 -4.43 -4.67
C GLU A 92 -16.68 -4.44 -5.59
N LEU A 93 -17.48 -3.37 -5.53
CA LEU A 93 -18.54 -3.10 -6.50
C LEU A 93 -18.02 -2.11 -7.54
N GLU A 94 -17.85 -2.59 -8.78
CA GLU A 94 -17.46 -1.80 -9.93
C GLU A 94 -18.61 -1.73 -10.95
N GLY A 95 -19.17 -0.54 -11.11
CA GLY A 95 -20.36 -0.39 -11.95
C GLY A 95 -21.52 -1.23 -11.43
N ASN A 96 -21.95 -2.23 -12.19
CA ASN A 96 -23.03 -3.17 -11.86
C ASN A 96 -22.49 -4.57 -11.49
N GLU A 97 -21.19 -4.73 -11.38
CA GLU A 97 -20.55 -6.03 -11.16
C GLU A 97 -19.90 -6.10 -9.77
N THR A 98 -19.72 -7.30 -9.26
CA THR A 98 -18.90 -7.57 -8.10
C THR A 98 -17.58 -8.17 -8.57
N VAL A 99 -16.49 -7.46 -8.37
CA VAL A 99 -15.14 -7.90 -8.71
C VAL A 99 -14.50 -8.50 -7.47
N ILE A 100 -13.87 -9.67 -7.62
CA ILE A 100 -13.15 -10.35 -6.54
C ILE A 100 -11.73 -10.59 -7.01
N ASN A 101 -10.77 -9.97 -6.34
CA ASN A 101 -9.36 -10.10 -6.60
C ASN A 101 -8.64 -10.78 -5.43
N LEU A 102 -7.62 -11.58 -5.76
CA LEU A 102 -6.69 -12.08 -4.75
C LEU A 102 -5.61 -11.02 -4.55
N GLU A 103 -5.74 -10.20 -3.51
CA GLU A 103 -4.78 -9.13 -3.23
C GLU A 103 -3.40 -9.70 -2.91
N TYR A 104 -3.34 -10.65 -2.00
CA TYR A 104 -2.14 -11.47 -1.75
C TYR A 104 -2.51 -12.86 -1.20
N ALA A 105 -1.63 -13.82 -1.44
CA ALA A 105 -1.63 -15.14 -0.84
C ALA A 105 -0.19 -15.65 -0.75
N ASN A 106 0.35 -15.76 0.46
CA ASN A 106 1.75 -16.14 0.63
C ASN A 106 1.99 -16.99 1.88
N VAL A 107 3.14 -17.65 1.86
CA VAL A 107 3.66 -18.45 2.98
C VAL A 107 4.98 -17.86 3.42
N SER A 108 5.10 -17.57 4.70
CA SER A 108 6.32 -17.10 5.35
C SER A 108 6.94 -18.19 6.22
N TYR A 109 8.26 -18.38 6.10
CA TYR A 109 9.07 -19.26 6.94
C TYR A 109 10.04 -18.44 7.78
N PHE A 110 9.87 -18.43 9.10
CA PHE A 110 10.76 -17.75 10.04
C PHE A 110 12.01 -18.60 10.30
N LEU A 111 13.11 -18.31 9.60
CA LEU A 111 14.37 -18.99 9.80
C LEU A 111 14.94 -18.68 11.19
N ASN A 112 14.99 -17.39 11.53
CA ASN A 112 15.41 -16.87 12.83
C ASN A 112 14.80 -15.46 13.05
N LYS A 113 15.18 -14.77 14.11
CA LYS A 113 14.65 -13.43 14.46
C LYS A 113 15.04 -12.31 13.47
N TYR A 114 15.92 -12.58 12.52
CA TYR A 114 16.41 -11.59 11.56
C TYR A 114 16.03 -11.89 10.13
N ILE A 115 15.71 -13.16 9.81
CA ILE A 115 15.51 -13.64 8.44
C ILE A 115 14.19 -14.40 8.35
N THR A 116 13.35 -13.95 7.45
CA THR A 116 12.10 -14.60 7.03
C THR A 116 12.14 -14.81 5.52
N PHE A 117 11.85 -16.02 5.08
CA PHE A 117 11.58 -16.32 3.67
C PHE A 117 10.08 -16.24 3.44
N ARG A 118 9.66 -15.61 2.35
CA ARG A 118 8.26 -15.53 1.93
C ARG A 118 8.15 -15.97 0.48
N ALA A 119 7.08 -16.69 0.14
CA ALA A 119 6.80 -17.19 -1.21
C ALA A 119 5.32 -17.06 -1.53
N GLY A 120 4.97 -16.74 -2.78
CA GLY A 120 3.60 -16.57 -3.26
C GLY A 120 3.34 -15.19 -3.85
N LYS A 121 2.06 -14.79 -3.94
CA LYS A 121 1.67 -13.40 -4.26
C LYS A 121 1.74 -12.58 -2.97
N PHE A 122 2.50 -11.50 -2.98
CA PHE A 122 2.66 -10.62 -1.82
C PHE A 122 2.68 -9.16 -2.26
N LEU A 123 2.19 -8.28 -1.38
CA LEU A 123 2.29 -6.84 -1.60
C LEU A 123 3.75 -6.45 -1.75
N SER A 124 4.04 -5.69 -2.79
CA SER A 124 5.40 -5.31 -3.11
C SER A 124 6.02 -4.48 -1.99
N PRO A 125 7.20 -4.84 -1.49
CA PRO A 125 7.91 -4.04 -0.50
C PRO A 125 8.60 -2.82 -1.13
N TYR A 126 7.98 -2.24 -2.16
CA TYR A 126 8.48 -1.07 -2.88
C TYR A 126 7.84 0.21 -2.31
N GLY A 127 8.63 1.02 -1.64
CA GLY A 127 8.13 2.17 -0.87
C GLY A 127 7.32 1.73 0.36
N ILE A 128 6.35 2.55 0.73
CA ILE A 128 5.51 2.32 1.93
C ILE A 128 4.01 2.27 1.62
N PHE A 129 3.57 2.75 0.46
CA PHE A 129 2.14 2.88 0.22
C PHE A 129 1.48 1.51 0.15
N GLN A 130 1.92 0.64 -0.74
CA GLN A 130 1.27 -0.63 -0.98
C GLN A 130 1.40 -1.60 0.20
N ASP A 131 2.61 -1.84 0.69
CA ASP A 131 2.86 -2.81 1.80
C ASP A 131 2.28 -2.34 3.15
N ARG A 132 2.04 -1.02 3.37
CA ARG A 132 1.73 -0.50 4.71
C ARG A 132 0.54 0.44 4.81
N LEU A 133 0.08 1.05 3.74
CA LEU A 133 -0.91 2.13 3.80
C LEU A 133 -2.18 1.86 3.00
N HIS A 134 -2.15 0.92 2.03
CA HIS A 134 -3.27 0.74 1.12
C HIS A 134 -4.59 0.34 1.80
N PRO A 135 -4.65 -0.50 2.88
CA PRO A 135 -5.92 -0.87 3.47
C PRO A 135 -6.71 0.35 3.92
N ALA A 136 -7.96 0.41 3.54
CA ALA A 136 -8.81 1.59 3.73
C ALA A 136 -8.98 2.02 5.20
N TRP A 137 -8.84 1.12 6.17
CA TRP A 137 -8.88 1.47 7.58
C TRP A 137 -7.55 2.03 8.12
N ILE A 138 -6.43 1.80 7.40
CA ILE A 138 -5.10 2.34 7.71
C ILE A 138 -4.87 3.65 6.96
N ASN A 139 -5.22 3.69 5.67
CA ASN A 139 -5.16 4.92 4.89
C ASN A 139 -6.03 6.00 5.54
N LYS A 140 -5.44 7.15 5.78
CA LYS A 140 -6.14 8.25 6.47
C LYS A 140 -7.11 9.03 5.57
N LEU A 141 -7.08 8.81 4.28
CA LEU A 141 -7.95 9.45 3.29
C LEU A 141 -8.76 8.40 2.52
N PRO A 142 -9.94 8.76 1.97
CA PRO A 142 -10.79 7.83 1.24
C PRO A 142 -10.19 7.24 -0.03
N THR A 143 -9.20 7.93 -0.62
CA THR A 143 -8.59 7.54 -1.91
C THR A 143 -7.08 7.31 -1.79
N ALA A 144 -6.53 6.48 -2.66
CA ALA A 144 -5.10 6.42 -2.93
C ALA A 144 -4.61 7.78 -3.52
N PRO A 145 -3.32 8.13 -3.40
CA PRO A 145 -2.75 9.25 -4.16
C PRO A 145 -2.64 8.87 -5.64
N PRO A 146 -2.74 9.82 -6.58
CA PRO A 146 -2.46 9.58 -7.99
C PRO A 146 -1.11 8.89 -8.23
N GLY A 147 -1.11 7.85 -9.05
CA GLY A 147 0.07 7.04 -9.33
C GLY A 147 0.44 6.04 -8.24
N TYR A 148 -0.49 5.72 -7.33
CA TYR A 148 -0.37 4.69 -6.30
C TYR A 148 -1.62 3.79 -6.32
N GLY A 149 -1.49 2.56 -5.89
CA GLY A 149 -2.53 1.55 -5.97
C GLY A 149 -2.21 0.53 -7.07
N HIS A 150 -3.22 -0.18 -7.57
CA HIS A 150 -3.05 -1.24 -8.57
C HIS A 150 -2.51 -0.69 -9.90
N ASP A 151 -3.05 0.42 -10.39
CA ASP A 151 -2.62 1.10 -11.62
C ASP A 151 -1.55 2.17 -11.35
N GLY A 152 -0.70 1.91 -10.38
CA GLY A 152 0.27 2.88 -9.89
C GLY A 152 1.57 2.95 -10.70
N VAL A 153 2.33 4.02 -10.45
CA VAL A 153 3.74 4.14 -10.87
C VAL A 153 4.59 3.37 -9.85
N GLY A 154 4.93 2.14 -10.16
CA GLY A 154 5.67 1.22 -9.31
C GLY A 154 4.85 0.02 -8.85
N PRO A 155 5.52 -1.08 -8.45
CA PRO A 155 4.88 -2.36 -8.23
C PRO A 155 3.89 -2.34 -7.06
N SER A 156 2.69 -2.88 -7.30
CA SER A 156 1.64 -3.09 -6.30
C SER A 156 1.80 -4.44 -5.60
N ALA A 157 1.93 -5.51 -6.37
CA ALA A 157 2.11 -6.87 -5.88
C ALA A 157 3.19 -7.59 -6.68
N GLU A 158 3.74 -8.65 -6.09
CA GLU A 158 4.77 -9.49 -6.69
C GLU A 158 4.38 -10.96 -6.52
N LEU A 159 4.57 -11.76 -7.57
CA LEU A 159 4.46 -13.22 -7.49
C LEU A 159 5.86 -13.82 -7.56
N GLY A 160 6.34 -14.38 -6.45
CA GLY A 160 7.72 -14.86 -6.38
C GLY A 160 8.19 -15.22 -4.98
N PHE A 161 9.45 -14.90 -4.71
CA PHE A 161 10.13 -15.16 -3.44
C PHE A 161 10.72 -13.88 -2.88
N ASP A 162 10.64 -13.73 -1.56
CA ASP A 162 11.15 -12.59 -0.82
C ASP A 162 11.94 -13.08 0.41
N ILE A 163 13.08 -12.44 0.67
CA ILE A 163 13.86 -12.57 1.91
C ILE A 163 13.79 -11.24 2.62
N ARG A 164 13.20 -11.23 3.82
CA ARG A 164 12.97 -10.01 4.58
C ARG A 164 13.36 -10.15 6.04
N GLY A 165 13.59 -9.02 6.68
CA GLY A 165 13.94 -9.03 8.10
C GLY A 165 14.27 -7.67 8.67
N GLY A 166 14.77 -7.68 9.92
CA GLY A 166 15.21 -6.48 10.62
C GLY A 166 16.44 -6.76 11.46
N ILE A 167 17.34 -5.79 11.51
CA ILE A 167 18.62 -5.89 12.21
C ILE A 167 18.74 -4.70 13.19
N PRO A 168 18.98 -4.95 14.49
CA PRO A 168 19.32 -3.87 15.42
C PRO A 168 20.74 -3.38 15.16
N LEU A 169 20.93 -2.06 15.16
CA LEU A 169 22.21 -1.37 14.95
C LEU A 169 22.48 -0.43 16.13
N GLY A 170 22.75 -0.99 17.30
CA GLY A 170 22.83 -0.23 18.54
C GLY A 170 21.48 0.38 18.93
N SER A 171 21.39 1.71 19.00
CA SER A 171 20.13 2.43 19.23
C SER A 171 19.26 2.58 17.97
N ALA A 172 19.84 2.38 16.79
CA ALA A 172 19.13 2.40 15.52
C ALA A 172 18.66 0.99 15.11
N LYS A 173 17.85 0.92 14.07
CA LYS A 173 17.36 -0.32 13.46
C LYS A 173 17.38 -0.19 11.94
N MET A 174 17.50 -1.32 11.26
CA MET A 174 17.37 -1.43 9.82
C MET A 174 16.38 -2.54 9.50
N ASN A 175 15.50 -2.33 8.55
CA ASN A 175 14.73 -3.39 7.93
C ASN A 175 15.13 -3.54 6.46
N TYR A 176 14.91 -4.71 5.91
CA TYR A 176 15.22 -5.00 4.52
C TYR A 176 14.24 -6.02 3.94
N SER A 177 14.08 -5.96 2.63
CA SER A 177 13.44 -6.96 1.81
C SER A 177 14.16 -7.01 0.46
N ILE A 178 14.43 -8.22 -0.04
CA ILE A 178 15.03 -8.49 -1.34
C ILE A 178 14.21 -9.59 -1.97
N TYR A 179 13.72 -9.38 -3.20
CA TYR A 179 12.83 -10.32 -3.85
C TYR A 179 13.22 -10.63 -5.29
N VAL A 180 12.74 -11.77 -5.76
CA VAL A 180 12.72 -12.20 -7.15
C VAL A 180 11.30 -12.59 -7.50
N SER A 181 10.80 -12.08 -8.64
CA SER A 181 9.41 -12.28 -9.07
C SER A 181 9.28 -12.41 -10.58
N ASN A 182 8.05 -12.65 -11.05
CA ASN A 182 7.73 -12.59 -12.49
C ASN A 182 7.94 -11.16 -13.03
N GLY A 183 7.63 -10.14 -12.21
CA GLY A 183 7.78 -8.74 -12.58
C GLY A 183 6.63 -8.20 -13.42
N PRO A 184 6.77 -6.94 -13.91
CA PRO A 184 5.72 -6.28 -14.67
C PRO A 184 5.63 -6.77 -16.11
N VAL A 185 4.45 -6.56 -16.72
CA VAL A 185 4.18 -6.69 -18.16
C VAL A 185 4.16 -5.31 -18.79
N LEU A 186 4.72 -5.16 -19.98
CA LEU A 186 4.67 -3.93 -20.76
C LEU A 186 3.37 -3.85 -21.54
N ASN A 187 2.58 -2.80 -21.31
CA ASN A 187 1.47 -2.50 -22.19
C ASN A 187 2.00 -1.92 -23.52
N THR A 188 1.64 -2.56 -24.61
CA THR A 188 2.11 -2.19 -25.96
C THR A 188 1.07 -1.37 -26.74
N GLY A 189 -0.09 -1.07 -26.14
CA GLY A 189 -1.21 -0.37 -26.76
C GLY A 189 -2.07 -1.23 -27.70
N VAL A 190 -1.83 -2.54 -27.72
CA VAL A 190 -2.63 -3.45 -28.57
C VAL A 190 -3.99 -3.71 -27.94
N ASP A 191 -3.99 -4.04 -26.65
CA ASP A 191 -5.20 -4.38 -25.89
C ASP A 191 -5.78 -3.15 -25.18
N GLU A 192 -4.94 -2.20 -24.80
CA GLU A 192 -5.29 -0.97 -24.06
C GLU A 192 -4.69 0.27 -24.75
N PRO A 193 -5.37 0.77 -25.81
CA PRO A 193 -4.90 1.98 -26.51
C PRO A 193 -4.91 3.22 -25.61
N GLY A 194 -3.83 3.99 -25.64
CA GLY A 194 -3.60 5.16 -24.78
C GLY A 194 -2.79 4.86 -23.51
N GLU A 195 -2.43 3.58 -23.28
CA GLU A 195 -1.59 3.16 -22.16
C GLU A 195 -0.22 2.61 -22.60
N GLU A 196 0.19 2.94 -23.82
CA GLU A 196 1.45 2.45 -24.41
C GLU A 196 2.65 2.79 -23.51
N GLY A 197 3.42 1.76 -23.22
CA GLY A 197 4.61 1.89 -22.36
C GLY A 197 4.33 1.89 -20.85
N MET A 198 3.06 1.80 -20.43
CA MET A 198 2.74 1.55 -19.03
C MET A 198 3.13 0.14 -18.61
N LEU A 199 3.28 -0.06 -17.31
CA LEU A 199 3.64 -1.34 -16.72
C LEU A 199 2.47 -1.85 -15.87
N SER A 200 1.97 -3.04 -16.20
CA SER A 200 1.04 -3.78 -15.34
C SER A 200 1.83 -4.69 -14.39
N TYR A 201 1.48 -4.67 -13.11
CA TYR A 201 2.18 -5.45 -12.07
C TYR A 201 1.43 -6.72 -11.67
N GLU A 202 0.28 -6.99 -12.25
CA GLU A 202 -0.48 -8.22 -12.02
C GLU A 202 -0.10 -9.30 -13.05
N ASN A 203 1.08 -9.90 -12.86
CA ASN A 203 1.64 -10.88 -13.78
C ASN A 203 1.67 -12.29 -13.17
N ALA A 204 0.53 -12.98 -13.20
CA ALA A 204 0.44 -14.36 -12.73
C ALA A 204 0.92 -15.37 -13.76
N ASP A 205 0.73 -15.10 -15.06
CA ASP A 205 1.01 -16.01 -16.15
C ASP A 205 2.46 -16.00 -16.63
N ASP A 206 3.27 -15.02 -16.18
CA ASP A 206 4.68 -14.87 -16.50
C ASP A 206 4.94 -14.78 -18.03
N ASN A 207 4.73 -13.61 -18.58
CA ASN A 207 4.81 -13.32 -20.03
C ASN A 207 6.17 -13.59 -20.69
N ASN A 208 7.23 -13.83 -19.91
CA ASN A 208 8.59 -14.08 -20.41
C ASN A 208 9.44 -14.91 -19.44
N ASN A 209 10.68 -15.25 -19.84
CA ASN A 209 11.61 -16.00 -18.99
C ASN A 209 12.51 -15.12 -18.12
N ASN A 210 12.36 -13.79 -18.18
CA ASN A 210 13.17 -12.84 -17.44
C ASN A 210 12.58 -12.59 -16.06
N LYS A 211 13.34 -12.86 -15.00
CA LYS A 211 12.88 -12.59 -13.64
C LYS A 211 13.29 -11.19 -13.20
N THR A 212 12.40 -10.58 -12.46
CA THR A 212 12.58 -9.27 -11.83
C THR A 212 13.31 -9.42 -10.51
N PHE A 213 14.21 -8.51 -10.24
CA PHE A 213 14.90 -8.37 -8.96
C PHE A 213 14.61 -7.03 -8.36
N GLY A 214 14.25 -7.02 -7.10
CA GLY A 214 13.98 -5.78 -6.39
C GLY A 214 14.19 -5.89 -4.89
N GLY A 215 14.00 -4.77 -4.22
CA GLY A 215 14.12 -4.73 -2.77
C GLY A 215 13.94 -3.34 -2.19
N ARG A 216 13.87 -3.30 -0.86
CA ARG A 216 13.81 -2.08 -0.05
C ARG A 216 14.71 -2.21 1.17
N ILE A 217 15.33 -1.09 1.53
CA ILE A 217 16.03 -0.93 2.80
C ILE A 217 15.40 0.25 3.53
N GLY A 218 15.03 0.05 4.80
CA GLY A 218 14.53 1.09 5.70
C GLY A 218 15.47 1.27 6.89
N PHE A 219 15.79 2.51 7.23
CA PHE A 219 16.65 2.88 8.34
C PHE A 219 15.87 3.69 9.39
N LEU A 220 15.93 3.24 10.64
CA LEU A 220 15.27 3.86 11.78
C LEU A 220 16.36 4.37 12.76
N PRO A 221 16.72 5.65 12.68
CA PRO A 221 17.84 6.22 13.45
C PRO A 221 17.60 6.27 14.96
N PHE A 222 16.34 6.30 15.38
CA PHE A 222 15.98 6.47 16.79
C PHE A 222 15.50 5.17 17.41
N SER A 223 15.86 4.92 18.68
CA SER A 223 15.46 3.73 19.45
C SER A 223 13.94 3.56 19.52
N ASN A 224 13.18 4.65 19.59
CA ASN A 224 11.72 4.68 19.63
C ASN A 224 11.06 4.46 18.26
N SER A 225 11.84 4.24 17.19
CA SER A 225 11.35 4.01 15.81
C SER A 225 10.40 5.11 15.28
N SER A 226 10.49 6.33 15.80
CA SER A 226 9.62 7.43 15.40
C SER A 226 9.88 7.96 13.98
N LEU A 227 11.05 7.71 13.42
CA LEU A 227 11.45 8.07 12.06
C LEU A 227 11.96 6.83 11.33
N GLU A 228 11.48 6.62 10.13
CA GLU A 228 12.05 5.68 9.16
C GLU A 228 12.27 6.40 7.84
N ILE A 229 13.43 6.17 7.21
CA ILE A 229 13.77 6.61 5.87
C ILE A 229 14.08 5.36 5.07
N GLY A 230 13.42 5.19 3.91
CA GLY A 230 13.56 4.02 3.07
C GLY A 230 13.96 4.35 1.64
N GLY A 231 14.59 3.38 1.00
CA GLY A 231 14.89 3.39 -0.42
C GLY A 231 14.58 2.03 -1.04
N SER A 232 13.98 2.04 -2.23
CA SER A 232 13.59 0.84 -2.96
C SER A 232 14.11 0.88 -4.38
N TRP A 233 14.29 -0.31 -4.97
CA TRP A 233 14.65 -0.48 -6.37
C TRP A 233 13.98 -1.71 -6.96
N GLN A 234 13.75 -1.70 -8.26
CA GLN A 234 13.35 -2.87 -9.05
C GLN A 234 13.98 -2.79 -10.44
N LEU A 235 14.48 -3.92 -10.94
CA LEU A 235 15.08 -4.08 -12.27
C LEU A 235 14.35 -5.22 -12.97
N ALA A 236 13.80 -4.97 -14.16
CA ALA A 236 13.01 -5.95 -14.90
C ALA A 236 13.20 -5.82 -16.41
N LYS A 237 12.71 -6.83 -17.14
CA LYS A 237 12.47 -6.80 -18.58
C LYS A 237 10.99 -7.16 -18.79
N PRO A 238 10.12 -6.18 -19.05
CA PRO A 238 8.67 -6.37 -19.02
C PRO A 238 8.07 -6.86 -20.35
N GLY A 239 8.85 -6.89 -21.44
CA GLY A 239 8.37 -7.27 -22.76
C GLY A 239 8.11 -8.76 -22.90
N ASP A 240 7.10 -9.12 -23.69
CA ASP A 240 6.71 -10.50 -23.96
C ASP A 240 7.80 -11.27 -24.67
N LYS A 241 7.90 -12.55 -24.35
CA LYS A 241 8.84 -13.48 -24.99
C LYS A 241 8.60 -13.55 -26.50
N GLY A 242 9.67 -13.37 -27.27
CA GLY A 242 9.65 -13.41 -28.73
C GLY A 242 9.12 -12.11 -29.38
N SER A 243 8.68 -11.13 -28.61
CA SER A 243 8.30 -9.82 -29.14
C SER A 243 9.51 -8.93 -29.42
N VAL A 244 9.30 -7.84 -30.14
CA VAL A 244 10.33 -6.80 -30.34
C VAL A 244 10.71 -6.11 -29.03
N TYR A 245 9.88 -6.23 -28.01
CA TYR A 245 10.05 -5.62 -26.69
C TYR A 245 10.73 -6.55 -25.67
N GLU A 246 11.01 -7.83 -26.00
CA GLU A 246 11.53 -8.85 -25.05
C GLU A 246 12.77 -8.39 -24.28
N ASN A 247 13.62 -7.57 -24.90
CA ASN A 247 14.86 -7.11 -24.29
C ASN A 247 14.82 -5.71 -23.72
N LEU A 248 13.66 -5.03 -23.76
CA LEU A 248 13.49 -3.75 -23.10
C LEU A 248 13.75 -3.87 -21.59
N LYS A 249 14.47 -2.94 -21.04
CA LYS A 249 14.75 -2.88 -19.61
C LYS A 249 13.88 -1.82 -18.95
N THR A 250 13.48 -2.10 -17.73
CA THR A 250 12.92 -1.10 -16.83
C THR A 250 13.72 -1.01 -15.55
N GLN A 251 13.88 0.23 -15.08
CA GLN A 251 14.51 0.57 -13.83
C GLN A 251 13.56 1.42 -13.00
N GLN A 252 13.32 0.98 -11.78
CA GLN A 252 12.36 1.61 -10.90
C GLN A 252 13.03 1.90 -9.56
N TYR A 253 12.76 3.07 -9.01
CA TYR A 253 13.32 3.53 -7.74
C TYR A 253 12.27 4.24 -6.92
N ALA A 254 12.34 4.09 -5.60
CA ALA A 254 11.53 4.89 -4.69
C ALA A 254 12.36 5.37 -3.49
N LEU A 255 11.98 6.53 -2.99
CA LEU A 255 12.38 7.03 -1.68
C LEU A 255 11.14 7.21 -0.83
N ASP A 256 11.22 6.86 0.43
CA ASP A 256 10.11 6.98 1.35
C ASP A 256 10.54 7.49 2.73
N LEU A 257 9.58 8.10 3.43
CA LEU A 257 9.74 8.61 4.78
C LEU A 257 8.48 8.35 5.59
N THR A 258 8.68 7.88 6.82
CA THR A 258 7.63 7.78 7.83
C THR A 258 8.11 8.44 9.12
N TYR A 259 7.35 9.40 9.65
CA TYR A 259 7.58 9.99 10.95
C TYR A 259 6.28 9.98 11.75
N VAL A 260 6.28 9.27 12.88
CA VAL A 260 5.12 9.19 13.77
C VAL A 260 5.58 9.41 15.21
N LYS A 261 5.12 10.48 15.83
CA LYS A 261 5.51 10.80 17.20
C LYS A 261 4.44 11.59 17.94
N GLN A 262 4.25 11.26 19.21
CA GLN A 262 3.51 12.09 20.12
C GLN A 262 4.39 13.26 20.56
N LEU A 263 3.90 14.50 20.39
CA LEU A 263 4.64 15.72 20.62
C LEU A 263 3.93 16.54 21.71
N ASP A 264 4.62 16.77 22.82
CA ASP A 264 4.05 17.44 24.01
C ASP A 264 3.71 18.90 23.75
N PHE A 265 4.49 19.59 22.92
CA PHE A 265 4.29 20.99 22.63
C PHE A 265 3.01 21.28 21.82
N ILE A 266 2.55 20.33 20.98
CA ILE A 266 1.27 20.41 20.27
C ILE A 266 0.16 19.58 20.93
N LYS A 267 0.45 18.91 22.06
CA LYS A 267 -0.51 18.08 22.80
C LYS A 267 -1.16 16.99 21.96
N GLY A 268 -0.41 16.37 21.03
CA GLY A 268 -1.01 15.41 20.12
C GLY A 268 -0.03 14.53 19.37
N LEU A 269 -0.60 13.60 18.62
CA LEU A 269 0.10 12.71 17.70
C LEU A 269 0.29 13.42 16.36
N PHE A 270 1.52 13.48 15.88
CA PHE A 270 1.89 13.95 14.55
C PHE A 270 2.38 12.79 13.71
N ASP A 271 1.84 12.65 12.50
CA ASP A 271 2.10 11.54 11.58
C ASP A 271 2.39 12.11 10.19
N VAL A 272 3.60 11.90 9.68
CA VAL A 272 4.02 12.31 8.34
C VAL A 272 4.45 11.09 7.57
N LYS A 273 3.98 10.98 6.32
CA LYS A 273 4.36 9.94 5.37
C LYS A 273 4.58 10.56 4.00
N ALA A 274 5.64 10.16 3.35
CA ALA A 274 5.93 10.58 1.99
C ALA A 274 6.56 9.43 1.21
N GLN A 275 6.29 9.41 -0.09
CA GLN A 275 6.95 8.50 -1.02
C GLN A 275 7.06 9.16 -2.39
N TRP A 276 8.16 8.91 -3.07
CA TRP A 276 8.40 9.34 -4.43
C TRP A 276 8.89 8.16 -5.25
N ASN A 277 8.20 7.86 -6.33
CA ASN A 277 8.50 6.78 -7.27
C ASN A 277 9.02 7.33 -8.59
N TRP A 278 10.00 6.64 -9.17
CA TRP A 278 10.50 6.86 -10.53
C TRP A 278 10.52 5.56 -11.30
N VAL A 279 10.02 5.59 -12.51
CA VAL A 279 10.05 4.47 -13.45
C VAL A 279 10.63 4.94 -14.77
N ASN A 280 11.66 4.25 -15.23
CA ASN A 280 12.27 4.43 -16.53
C ASN A 280 12.16 3.13 -17.31
N VAL A 281 11.57 3.17 -18.49
CA VAL A 281 11.53 2.06 -19.46
C VAL A 281 12.39 2.48 -20.65
N ASP A 282 13.15 1.55 -21.22
CA ASP A 282 13.94 1.80 -22.43
C ASP A 282 13.02 2.31 -23.56
N LYS A 283 13.55 3.16 -24.44
CA LYS A 283 12.84 3.67 -25.60
C LYS A 283 12.42 2.53 -26.52
N ALA A 284 11.18 2.61 -26.99
CA ALA A 284 10.63 1.70 -27.97
C ALA A 284 9.63 2.41 -28.88
N ASP A 285 9.33 1.81 -30.02
CA ASP A 285 8.28 2.22 -30.90
C ASP A 285 6.99 1.53 -30.51
N TYR A 286 5.98 2.32 -30.13
CA TYR A 286 4.65 1.86 -29.76
C TYR A 286 3.66 2.15 -30.91
N LYS A 287 2.57 1.38 -30.99
CA LYS A 287 1.47 1.71 -31.91
C LYS A 287 0.86 3.04 -31.56
N ASP A 288 0.53 3.85 -32.59
CA ASP A 288 -0.15 5.12 -32.37
C ASP A 288 -1.65 4.87 -32.13
N PRO A 289 -2.22 5.18 -30.94
CA PRO A 289 -3.62 4.97 -30.65
C PRO A 289 -4.56 5.86 -31.50
N ASP A 290 -4.03 6.97 -32.05
CA ASP A 290 -4.78 7.85 -32.93
C ASP A 290 -4.84 7.34 -34.40
N ASP A 291 -4.09 6.29 -34.74
CA ASP A 291 -4.12 5.64 -36.05
C ASP A 291 -5.04 4.43 -36.08
N PRO A 292 -6.28 4.56 -36.62
CA PRO A 292 -7.22 3.44 -36.69
C PRO A 292 -6.75 2.29 -37.58
N THR A 293 -5.71 2.51 -38.41
CA THR A 293 -5.15 1.46 -39.27
C THR A 293 -4.10 0.62 -38.56
N GLY A 294 -3.57 1.10 -37.42
CA GLY A 294 -2.53 0.45 -36.62
C GLY A 294 -1.19 0.30 -37.35
N THR A 295 -0.93 1.15 -38.37
CA THR A 295 0.28 1.08 -39.18
C THR A 295 1.34 2.07 -38.76
N THR A 296 0.94 3.17 -38.09
CA THR A 296 1.88 4.15 -37.57
C THR A 296 2.36 3.80 -36.16
N THR A 297 3.60 4.17 -35.89
CA THR A 297 4.20 4.04 -34.58
C THR A 297 4.73 5.39 -34.10
N TYR A 298 4.84 5.57 -32.80
CA TYR A 298 5.47 6.72 -32.18
C TYR A 298 6.42 6.30 -31.06
N THR A 299 7.37 7.14 -30.76
CA THR A 299 8.41 6.90 -29.77
C THR A 299 8.49 8.07 -28.80
N PHE A 300 8.64 7.80 -27.53
CA PHE A 300 8.82 8.81 -26.49
C PHE A 300 9.82 8.38 -25.42
N ASP A 301 10.29 9.34 -24.60
CA ASP A 301 11.11 9.06 -23.42
C ASP A 301 10.21 8.53 -22.30
N ASN A 302 10.16 7.21 -22.14
CA ASN A 302 9.27 6.56 -21.19
C ASN A 302 9.77 6.67 -19.75
N LYS A 303 9.64 7.86 -19.20
CA LYS A 303 10.01 8.22 -17.83
C LYS A 303 8.81 8.80 -17.12
N ARG A 304 8.38 8.15 -16.07
CA ARG A 304 7.24 8.60 -15.25
C ARG A 304 7.61 8.67 -13.79
N ASN A 305 6.93 9.51 -13.06
CA ASN A 305 7.11 9.57 -11.61
C ASN A 305 5.81 9.96 -10.90
N SER A 306 5.69 9.49 -9.67
CA SER A 306 4.61 9.87 -8.77
C SER A 306 5.17 10.23 -7.40
N VAL A 307 4.53 11.17 -6.72
CA VAL A 307 4.91 11.61 -5.38
C VAL A 307 3.68 11.83 -4.52
N PHE A 308 3.75 11.47 -3.25
CA PHE A 308 2.86 12.02 -2.25
C PHE A 308 3.61 12.43 -0.99
N ALA A 309 3.06 13.42 -0.29
CA ALA A 309 3.43 13.79 1.06
C ALA A 309 2.15 14.04 1.86
N GLN A 310 1.99 13.34 2.97
CA GLN A 310 0.81 13.39 3.83
C GLN A 310 1.22 13.74 5.25
N ALA A 311 0.54 14.68 5.87
CA ALA A 311 0.66 14.99 7.28
C ALA A 311 -0.69 14.83 7.97
N ALA A 312 -0.68 14.25 9.16
CA ALA A 312 -1.88 14.13 9.99
C ALA A 312 -1.59 14.56 11.43
N TYR A 313 -2.59 15.18 12.03
CA TYR A 313 -2.54 15.61 13.42
C TYR A 313 -3.78 15.17 14.18
N ARG A 314 -3.56 14.50 15.31
CA ARG A 314 -4.62 14.12 16.26
C ARG A 314 -4.30 14.70 17.63
N PRO A 315 -5.17 15.52 18.23
CA PRO A 315 -4.96 16.09 19.58
C PRO A 315 -5.18 15.03 20.66
N SER A 316 -4.35 13.98 20.66
CA SER A 316 -4.48 12.77 21.50
C SER A 316 -4.37 13.05 23.00
N MET A 317 -3.76 14.18 23.39
CA MET A 317 -3.63 14.62 24.79
C MET A 317 -4.72 15.61 25.25
N SER A 318 -5.66 15.95 24.37
CA SER A 318 -6.78 16.84 24.73
C SER A 318 -7.60 16.25 25.88
N PRO A 319 -8.12 17.03 26.82
CA PRO A 319 -9.08 16.55 27.82
C PRO A 319 -10.44 16.17 27.21
N SER A 320 -10.78 16.75 26.06
CA SER A 320 -12.02 16.43 25.34
C SER A 320 -11.98 15.05 24.69
N LYS A 321 -12.93 14.18 25.04
CA LYS A 321 -13.09 12.87 24.43
C LYS A 321 -13.38 12.93 22.92
N PHE A 322 -14.07 13.98 22.47
CA PHE A 322 -14.36 14.20 21.06
C PHE A 322 -13.08 14.56 20.30
N LEU A 323 -12.32 15.56 20.78
CA LEU A 323 -11.09 15.99 20.12
C LEU A 323 -10.03 14.89 20.05
N LYS A 324 -9.89 14.04 21.07
CA LYS A 324 -8.97 12.89 21.04
C LYS A 324 -9.24 11.92 19.89
N LYS A 325 -10.48 11.90 19.39
CA LYS A 325 -10.94 11.02 18.32
C LYS A 325 -10.94 11.71 16.96
N THR A 326 -10.69 13.01 16.91
CA THR A 326 -10.66 13.80 15.67
C THR A 326 -9.23 13.87 15.15
N GLU A 327 -9.05 13.73 13.83
CA GLU A 327 -7.76 13.79 13.17
C GLU A 327 -7.86 14.64 11.91
N LEU A 328 -7.01 15.65 11.79
CA LEU A 328 -6.86 16.45 10.59
C LEU A 328 -5.80 15.81 9.69
N VAL A 329 -6.06 15.75 8.40
CA VAL A 329 -5.14 15.18 7.41
C VAL A 329 -4.97 16.15 6.25
N PHE A 330 -3.75 16.29 5.78
CA PHE A 330 -3.44 16.98 4.54
C PHE A 330 -2.54 16.10 3.68
N ARG A 331 -2.83 16.01 2.38
CA ARG A 331 -1.98 15.32 1.40
C ARG A 331 -1.81 16.16 0.15
N TYR A 332 -0.57 16.31 -0.27
CA TYR A 332 -0.19 16.68 -1.63
C TYR A 332 0.17 15.41 -2.39
N ALA A 333 -0.28 15.28 -3.63
CA ALA A 333 0.11 14.20 -4.52
C ALA A 333 0.27 14.70 -5.95
N GLY A 334 1.17 14.07 -6.69
CA GLY A 334 1.45 14.39 -8.08
C GLY A 334 1.78 13.14 -8.89
N LEU A 335 1.32 13.13 -10.13
CA LEU A 335 1.67 12.14 -11.15
C LEU A 335 2.16 12.89 -12.39
N ASN A 336 3.32 12.51 -12.89
CA ASN A 336 3.88 13.02 -14.13
C ASN A 336 4.05 11.85 -15.09
N PRO A 337 3.21 11.75 -16.14
CA PRO A 337 3.37 10.80 -17.22
C PRO A 337 4.61 11.15 -18.07
N PRO A 338 5.04 10.29 -18.97
CA PRO A 338 6.13 10.60 -19.91
C PRO A 338 5.78 11.80 -20.79
N SER A 339 6.76 12.64 -21.10
CA SER A 339 6.58 13.67 -22.10
C SER A 339 6.37 13.05 -23.47
N ASP A 340 5.48 13.63 -24.26
CA ASP A 340 5.13 13.18 -25.62
C ASP A 340 4.48 11.79 -25.71
N SER A 341 4.05 11.21 -24.57
CA SER A 341 3.16 10.05 -24.57
C SER A 341 1.71 10.48 -24.86
N LYS A 342 0.84 9.51 -25.17
CA LYS A 342 -0.61 9.71 -25.32
C LYS A 342 -1.36 9.51 -24.00
N GLU A 343 -0.65 9.27 -22.89
CA GLU A 343 -1.24 9.13 -21.57
C GLU A 343 -1.94 10.40 -21.10
N PRO A 344 -2.89 10.29 -20.17
CA PRO A 344 -3.54 11.46 -19.56
C PRO A 344 -2.55 12.46 -18.96
N ASP A 345 -2.97 13.71 -18.92
CA ASP A 345 -2.17 14.82 -18.43
C ASP A 345 -1.66 14.64 -17.02
N LYS A 346 -0.60 15.39 -16.72
CA LYS A 346 -0.03 15.52 -15.38
C LYS A 346 -1.08 15.87 -14.32
N ILE A 347 -1.05 15.13 -13.21
CA ILE A 347 -1.96 15.34 -12.08
C ILE A 347 -1.24 16.07 -10.95
N LYS A 348 -1.89 17.10 -10.42
CA LYS A 348 -1.58 17.71 -9.12
C LYS A 348 -2.82 17.71 -8.27
N GLN A 349 -2.73 17.10 -7.09
CA GLN A 349 -3.88 16.92 -6.21
C GLN A 349 -3.54 17.36 -4.78
N TYR A 350 -4.45 18.10 -4.17
CA TYR A 350 -4.44 18.45 -2.76
C TYR A 350 -5.66 17.83 -2.10
N THR A 351 -5.48 17.14 -0.98
CA THR A 351 -6.58 16.53 -0.25
C THR A 351 -6.54 16.98 1.21
N TYR A 352 -7.66 17.51 1.67
CA TYR A 352 -7.88 17.96 3.05
C TYR A 352 -8.86 16.99 3.70
N GLY A 353 -8.46 16.34 4.79
CA GLY A 353 -9.23 15.32 5.47
C GLY A 353 -9.58 15.69 6.91
N LEU A 354 -10.76 15.27 7.34
CA LEU A 354 -11.21 15.29 8.72
C LEU A 354 -11.73 13.91 9.08
N ASN A 355 -11.03 13.20 9.96
CA ASN A 355 -11.41 11.87 10.39
C ASN A 355 -11.96 11.91 11.81
N TYR A 356 -12.99 11.11 12.06
CA TYR A 356 -13.48 10.81 13.38
C TYR A 356 -13.35 9.31 13.68
N TRP A 357 -12.49 8.96 14.63
CA TRP A 357 -12.24 7.60 15.05
C TRP A 357 -13.24 7.15 16.10
N ILE A 358 -14.23 6.35 15.69
CA ILE A 358 -15.20 5.77 16.63
C ILE A 358 -14.47 4.85 17.61
N ASN A 359 -13.59 4.01 17.07
CA ASN A 359 -12.61 3.22 17.79
C ASN A 359 -11.32 3.13 16.95
N TRP A 360 -10.35 2.33 17.36
CA TRP A 360 -9.06 2.24 16.69
C TRP A 360 -9.10 1.59 15.29
N ARG A 361 -10.18 0.89 14.92
CA ARG A 361 -10.38 0.25 13.61
C ARG A 361 -11.54 0.81 12.82
N THR A 362 -12.29 1.75 13.39
CA THR A 362 -13.51 2.27 12.76
C THR A 362 -13.43 3.77 12.68
N ALA A 363 -13.48 4.32 11.47
CA ALA A 363 -13.42 5.75 11.23
C ALA A 363 -14.48 6.21 10.23
N ILE A 364 -15.01 7.41 10.47
CA ILE A 364 -15.70 8.21 9.46
C ILE A 364 -14.67 9.19 8.93
N LYS A 365 -14.51 9.24 7.61
CA LYS A 365 -13.59 10.14 6.94
C LYS A 365 -14.36 11.08 6.03
N LEU A 366 -14.09 12.35 6.17
CA LEU A 366 -14.56 13.42 5.29
C LEU A 366 -13.33 14.00 4.61
N ALA A 367 -13.36 14.14 3.29
CA ALA A 367 -12.25 14.72 2.57
C ALA A 367 -12.72 15.63 1.44
N TYR A 368 -12.02 16.75 1.27
CA TYR A 368 -12.12 17.57 0.08
C TYR A 368 -10.87 17.40 -0.76
N GLN A 369 -11.06 16.92 -1.97
CA GLN A 369 -10.01 16.69 -2.95
C GLN A 369 -10.07 17.80 -3.99
N SER A 370 -8.98 18.56 -4.13
CA SER A 370 -8.81 19.59 -5.14
C SER A 370 -7.80 19.12 -6.17
N GLN A 371 -8.26 19.00 -7.40
CA GLN A 371 -7.49 18.64 -8.57
C GLN A 371 -7.99 19.49 -9.73
N GLU A 372 -7.10 19.91 -10.62
CA GLU A 372 -7.48 20.73 -11.77
C GLU A 372 -8.66 20.10 -12.51
N ASN A 373 -9.73 20.85 -12.68
CA ASN A 373 -10.99 20.46 -13.32
C ASN A 373 -11.75 19.25 -12.70
N ASN A 374 -11.30 18.71 -11.57
CA ASN A 374 -11.91 17.53 -10.94
C ASN A 374 -11.90 17.62 -9.40
N ASN A 375 -12.62 18.60 -8.85
CA ASN A 375 -12.78 18.74 -7.42
C ASN A 375 -13.90 17.85 -6.89
N ALA A 376 -13.70 17.21 -5.75
CA ALA A 376 -14.68 16.34 -5.13
C ALA A 376 -14.71 16.45 -3.61
N PHE A 377 -15.88 16.31 -3.03
CA PHE A 377 -16.06 16.03 -1.61
C PHE A 377 -16.33 14.53 -1.44
N LEU A 378 -15.59 13.89 -0.54
CA LEU A 378 -15.61 12.46 -0.32
C LEU A 378 -16.03 12.16 1.12
N VAL A 379 -16.85 11.14 1.27
CA VAL A 379 -17.24 10.58 2.57
C VAL A 379 -16.91 9.09 2.54
N GLN A 380 -16.28 8.56 3.58
CA GLN A 380 -16.04 7.12 3.71
C GLN A 380 -16.25 6.69 5.16
N PHE A 381 -16.94 5.57 5.32
CA PHE A 381 -17.00 4.79 6.54
C PHE A 381 -16.10 3.56 6.35
N ALA A 382 -15.08 3.42 7.19
CA ALA A 382 -14.13 2.32 7.12
C ALA A 382 -14.11 1.56 8.45
N VAL A 383 -14.26 0.25 8.39
CA VAL A 383 -14.36 -0.65 9.55
C VAL A 383 -13.42 -1.82 9.38
N GLY A 384 -12.46 -1.99 10.31
CA GLY A 384 -11.72 -3.24 10.46
C GLY A 384 -12.46 -4.19 11.44
N PHE A 385 -12.49 -5.45 11.15
CA PHE A 385 -13.16 -6.48 11.95
C PHE A 385 -12.27 -7.69 12.30
#